data_c700fdc655573947fdcc2ec5e5039bbe
#
_entry.id   c700fdc655573947fdcc2ec5e5039bbe
#
_cell.length_a   1.000
_cell.length_b   1.000
_cell.length_c   1.000
_cell.angle_alpha   90.00
_cell.angle_beta   90.00
_cell.angle_gamma   90.00
#
_symmetry.space_group_name_H-M   'P 1'
#
loop_
_entity.id
_entity.type
_entity.pdbx_description
1 polymer ?
#
loop_
_entity_poly.entity_id
_entity_poly.type
_entity_poly.pdbx_seq_one_letter_code
_entity_poly.pdbx_strand_id
1 'polypeptide(L)'
;MKLISILLYVAGIVAAAELPPLAVPGKGALLSAELIYSLENRPTPQCHASTIAETSTGLVAAWFAGTREKHTDVGIRVSRLVNGKWTASIEVADGSEGEDKEYPCWNPVLFQPKKGPLMLFYKVGPTPSRWWGMLLTSRDGGKSWGHRHKLGKDDKIGDLMGPVKNKPIQLADGTILCPSSTEHKGWRVHFEATQDFGKTWKVIGPINDGKEFGAIQPSILTYADGRMQVMCRSQQRVVTQSESNDGGKTWSKMTASILPNPNAGTDALTLKDGRQLIVYNHTTRGLRFPSGRNMLNVAISNDGKNWKPVLTLERAKGEYSYPAVIQSKDGKVHITYTYLRQSVKHAVLNPDQLK
;
A
#
# COMPACT_ATOMS: atom_id res chain seq x y z
N MET A 1 7.57 -61.14 -21.49
CA MET A 1 6.46 -60.38 -20.87
C MET A 1 7.05 -59.24 -20.05
N LYS A 2 6.94 -58.01 -20.50
CA LYS A 2 7.36 -56.81 -19.74
C LYS A 2 6.13 -56.25 -19.05
N LEU A 3 6.14 -56.26 -17.70
CA LEU A 3 5.10 -55.56 -16.93
C LEU A 3 5.33 -54.06 -17.01
N ILE A 4 4.35 -53.33 -17.54
CA ILE A 4 4.26 -51.87 -17.52
C ILE A 4 3.52 -51.48 -16.25
N SER A 5 4.25 -50.94 -15.25
CA SER A 5 3.64 -50.33 -14.07
C SER A 5 3.10 -48.96 -14.43
N ILE A 6 1.78 -48.81 -14.44
CA ILE A 6 1.10 -47.52 -14.61
C ILE A 6 1.07 -46.87 -13.23
N LEU A 7 1.86 -45.80 -13.03
CA LEU A 7 1.75 -44.92 -11.87
C LEU A 7 0.55 -43.98 -12.09
N LEU A 8 -0.52 -44.22 -11.36
CA LEU A 8 -1.65 -43.27 -11.27
C LEU A 8 -1.23 -42.10 -10.39
N TYR A 9 -1.00 -40.95 -11.01
CA TYR A 9 -0.92 -39.66 -10.30
C TYR A 9 -2.34 -39.27 -9.89
N VAL A 10 -2.66 -39.41 -8.61
CA VAL A 10 -3.85 -38.80 -8.01
C VAL A 10 -3.52 -37.32 -7.79
N ALA A 11 -3.90 -36.49 -8.74
CA ALA A 11 -3.89 -35.05 -8.56
C ALA A 11 -5.00 -34.70 -7.53
N GLY A 12 -4.59 -34.51 -6.28
CA GLY A 12 -5.49 -33.98 -5.24
C GLY A 12 -6.02 -32.62 -5.69
N ILE A 13 -7.30 -32.54 -6.00
CA ILE A 13 -8.00 -31.28 -6.18
C ILE A 13 -8.00 -30.60 -4.81
N VAL A 14 -7.06 -29.71 -4.57
CA VAL A 14 -7.18 -28.76 -3.46
C VAL A 14 -8.38 -27.87 -3.78
N ALA A 15 -9.51 -28.14 -3.12
CA ALA A 15 -10.67 -27.28 -3.21
C ALA A 15 -10.23 -25.86 -2.89
N ALA A 16 -10.43 -24.94 -3.83
CA ALA A 16 -10.16 -23.52 -3.58
C ALA A 16 -11.00 -23.11 -2.36
N ALA A 17 -10.34 -22.64 -1.30
CA ALA A 17 -11.03 -22.22 -0.10
C ALA A 17 -12.10 -21.19 -0.48
N GLU A 18 -13.33 -21.42 -0.07
CA GLU A 18 -14.46 -20.54 -0.37
C GLU A 18 -14.20 -19.18 0.27
N LEU A 19 -14.27 -18.11 -0.55
CA LEU A 19 -14.03 -16.77 -0.07
C LEU A 19 -15.17 -16.33 0.87
N PRO A 20 -14.85 -15.55 1.92
CA PRO A 20 -15.86 -14.99 2.79
C PRO A 20 -16.94 -14.21 2.00
N PRO A 21 -18.19 -14.23 2.45
CA PRO A 21 -19.24 -13.40 1.86
C PRO A 21 -18.91 -11.92 1.95
N LEU A 22 -19.60 -11.09 1.18
CA LEU A 22 -19.48 -9.64 1.25
C LEU A 22 -19.80 -9.16 2.67
N ALA A 23 -18.89 -8.40 3.27
CA ALA A 23 -19.05 -7.88 4.61
C ALA A 23 -20.12 -6.77 4.66
N VAL A 24 -20.85 -6.72 5.74
CA VAL A 24 -21.89 -5.72 5.99
C VAL A 24 -21.42 -4.82 7.14
N PRO A 25 -21.37 -3.50 6.94
CA PRO A 25 -21.02 -2.56 8.01
C PRO A 25 -21.91 -2.74 9.25
N GLY A 26 -21.31 -2.72 10.45
CA GLY A 26 -21.97 -2.98 11.72
C GLY A 26 -22.17 -4.46 12.05
N LYS A 27 -21.68 -5.39 11.20
CA LYS A 27 -21.78 -6.83 11.44
C LYS A 27 -20.38 -7.49 11.41
N GLY A 28 -20.13 -8.38 12.38
CA GLY A 28 -18.86 -9.09 12.49
C GLY A 28 -17.67 -8.12 12.62
N ALA A 29 -16.59 -8.44 11.94
CA ALA A 29 -15.36 -7.63 12.02
C ALA A 29 -15.48 -6.24 11.39
N LEU A 30 -16.38 -6.00 10.45
CA LEU A 30 -16.55 -4.69 9.78
C LEU A 30 -17.44 -3.76 10.63
N LEU A 31 -16.84 -2.86 11.38
CA LEU A 31 -17.53 -1.91 12.24
C LEU A 31 -18.22 -0.80 11.43
N SER A 32 -17.51 -0.22 10.47
CA SER A 32 -18.05 0.82 9.58
C SER A 32 -17.34 0.80 8.22
N ALA A 33 -18.01 1.35 7.21
CA ALA A 33 -17.43 1.61 5.89
C ALA A 33 -18.14 2.81 5.26
N GLU A 34 -17.43 3.91 5.05
CA GLU A 34 -17.98 5.17 4.55
C GLU A 34 -17.07 5.79 3.49
N LEU A 35 -17.63 6.58 2.61
CA LEU A 35 -16.85 7.39 1.68
C LEU A 35 -16.30 8.63 2.41
N ILE A 36 -15.04 8.98 2.19
CA ILE A 36 -14.44 10.21 2.75
C ILE A 36 -15.17 11.45 2.21
N TYR A 37 -15.68 11.37 1.00
CA TYR A 37 -16.58 12.36 0.39
C TYR A 37 -17.56 11.63 -0.56
N SER A 38 -18.79 12.17 -0.71
CA SER A 38 -19.80 11.55 -1.56
C SER A 38 -19.42 11.61 -3.05
N LEU A 39 -20.00 10.74 -3.85
CA LEU A 39 -19.78 10.72 -5.29
C LEU A 39 -20.31 11.96 -6.00
N GLU A 40 -21.39 12.56 -5.45
CA GLU A 40 -22.01 13.79 -5.98
C GLU A 40 -21.13 15.01 -5.70
N ASN A 41 -20.47 15.06 -4.53
CA ASN A 41 -19.65 16.19 -4.08
C ASN A 41 -18.14 15.92 -4.20
N ARG A 42 -17.76 15.11 -5.18
CA ARG A 42 -16.34 14.82 -5.42
C ARG A 42 -15.58 16.08 -5.86
N PRO A 43 -14.40 16.35 -5.23
CA PRO A 43 -13.63 17.57 -5.54
C PRO A 43 -12.95 17.52 -6.91
N THR A 44 -12.80 16.35 -7.49
CA THR A 44 -12.17 16.11 -8.80
C THR A 44 -12.86 14.95 -9.53
N PRO A 45 -12.79 14.88 -10.87
CA PRO A 45 -13.36 13.77 -11.64
C PRO A 45 -12.83 12.40 -11.22
N GLN A 46 -11.53 12.29 -10.95
CA GLN A 46 -10.91 11.03 -10.52
C GLN A 46 -9.97 11.21 -9.33
N CYS A 47 -9.82 10.13 -8.56
CA CYS A 47 -8.82 10.01 -7.50
C CYS A 47 -8.26 8.59 -7.45
N HIS A 48 -7.06 8.42 -6.86
CA HIS A 48 -6.47 7.09 -6.69
C HIS A 48 -5.40 7.06 -5.59
N ALA A 49 -5.00 5.82 -5.19
CA ALA A 49 -3.86 5.54 -4.31
C ALA A 49 -3.91 6.29 -2.98
N SER A 50 -4.92 5.98 -2.18
CA SER A 50 -5.05 6.55 -0.84
C SER A 50 -3.99 6.03 0.13
N THR A 51 -3.70 6.83 1.14
CA THR A 51 -2.89 6.53 2.31
C THR A 51 -3.55 7.06 3.56
N ILE A 52 -3.24 6.49 4.73
CA ILE A 52 -3.80 6.89 6.02
C ILE A 52 -2.74 6.84 7.11
N ALA A 53 -2.76 7.78 8.03
CA ALA A 53 -1.93 7.79 9.23
C ALA A 53 -2.72 8.27 10.45
N GLU A 54 -2.35 7.77 11.64
CA GLU A 54 -2.85 8.29 12.91
C GLU A 54 -1.88 9.32 13.46
N THR A 55 -2.40 10.49 13.83
CA THR A 55 -1.67 11.58 14.49
C THR A 55 -2.19 11.80 15.90
N SER A 56 -1.59 12.70 16.66
CA SER A 56 -2.11 13.11 17.97
C SER A 56 -3.48 13.82 17.89
N THR A 57 -3.87 14.30 16.72
CA THR A 57 -5.13 15.04 16.50
C THR A 57 -6.20 14.23 15.76
N GLY A 58 -5.94 12.93 15.48
CA GLY A 58 -6.85 12.04 14.77
C GLY A 58 -6.24 11.47 13.48
N LEU A 59 -7.08 10.84 12.68
CA LEU A 59 -6.67 10.24 11.43
C LEU A 59 -6.53 11.29 10.32
N VAL A 60 -5.54 11.08 9.48
CA VAL A 60 -5.29 11.85 8.26
C VAL A 60 -5.23 10.89 7.08
N ALA A 61 -5.97 11.19 6.01
CA ALA A 61 -5.92 10.45 4.76
C ALA A 61 -5.45 11.38 3.63
N ALA A 62 -4.70 10.82 2.68
CA ALA A 62 -4.28 11.53 1.48
C ALA A 62 -4.44 10.64 0.24
N TRP A 63 -4.57 11.24 -0.93
CA TRP A 63 -4.67 10.57 -2.23
C TRP A 63 -4.25 11.51 -3.34
N PHE A 64 -3.93 10.99 -4.52
CA PHE A 64 -3.79 11.84 -5.68
C PHE A 64 -5.13 11.99 -6.43
N ALA A 65 -5.39 13.17 -7.02
CA ALA A 65 -6.66 13.47 -7.65
C ALA A 65 -6.55 14.59 -8.68
N GLY A 66 -7.35 14.52 -9.73
CA GLY A 66 -7.41 15.46 -10.83
C GLY A 66 -8.40 14.99 -11.89
N THR A 67 -8.27 15.47 -13.12
CA THR A 67 -9.12 15.07 -14.26
C THR A 67 -9.04 13.56 -14.50
N ARG A 68 -7.82 13.00 -14.56
CA ARG A 68 -7.53 11.56 -14.69
C ARG A 68 -6.07 11.29 -14.36
N GLU A 69 -5.74 10.07 -13.99
CA GLU A 69 -4.35 9.64 -13.80
C GLU A 69 -3.49 10.01 -15.02
N LYS A 70 -2.29 10.53 -14.80
CA LYS A 70 -1.32 11.07 -15.78
C LYS A 70 -1.63 12.47 -16.31
N HIS A 71 -2.77 13.05 -16.02
CA HIS A 71 -3.05 14.45 -16.40
C HIS A 71 -2.24 15.41 -15.52
N THR A 72 -1.78 16.52 -16.08
CA THR A 72 -0.88 17.46 -15.38
C THR A 72 -1.55 18.14 -14.17
N ASP A 73 -2.88 18.24 -14.15
CA ASP A 73 -3.65 18.79 -13.01
C ASP A 73 -3.78 17.84 -11.80
N VAL A 74 -3.14 16.67 -11.85
CA VAL A 74 -3.20 15.74 -10.74
C VAL A 74 -2.32 16.23 -9.59
N GLY A 75 -2.96 16.65 -8.50
CA GLY A 75 -2.34 17.06 -7.26
C GLY A 75 -2.53 16.04 -6.12
N ILE A 76 -1.98 16.34 -4.95
CA ILE A 76 -2.16 15.57 -3.71
C ILE A 76 -3.17 16.28 -2.82
N ARG A 77 -4.22 15.56 -2.44
CA ARG A 77 -5.28 16.03 -1.55
C ARG A 77 -5.22 15.34 -0.20
N VAL A 78 -5.56 16.07 0.85
CA VAL A 78 -5.58 15.61 2.24
C VAL A 78 -6.94 15.90 2.87
N SER A 79 -7.44 14.94 3.67
CA SER A 79 -8.58 15.11 4.56
C SER A 79 -8.23 14.58 5.95
N ARG A 80 -8.85 15.13 6.98
CA ARG A 80 -8.64 14.75 8.39
C ARG A 80 -9.95 14.29 9.00
N LEU A 81 -9.88 13.27 9.84
CA LEU A 81 -11.03 12.83 10.64
C LEU A 81 -11.09 13.66 11.92
N VAL A 82 -12.08 14.53 12.04
CA VAL A 82 -12.28 15.43 13.18
C VAL A 82 -13.69 15.20 13.74
N ASN A 83 -13.79 14.90 15.03
CA ASN A 83 -15.08 14.63 15.69
C ASN A 83 -15.92 13.56 14.94
N GLY A 84 -15.28 12.51 14.47
CA GLY A 84 -15.93 11.40 13.76
C GLY A 84 -16.36 11.72 12.31
N LYS A 85 -15.98 12.86 11.76
CA LYS A 85 -16.31 13.25 10.36
C LYS A 85 -15.06 13.64 9.58
N TRP A 86 -14.99 13.21 8.33
CA TRP A 86 -13.96 13.63 7.40
C TRP A 86 -14.19 15.08 6.98
N THR A 87 -13.14 15.90 7.05
CA THR A 87 -13.18 17.30 6.57
C THR A 87 -13.24 17.35 5.04
N ALA A 88 -13.70 18.46 4.48
CA ALA A 88 -13.46 18.74 3.07
C ALA A 88 -11.95 18.62 2.77
N SER A 89 -11.62 17.99 1.65
CA SER A 89 -10.20 17.80 1.29
C SER A 89 -9.60 19.11 0.78
N ILE A 90 -8.35 19.35 1.16
CA ILE A 90 -7.52 20.43 0.65
C ILE A 90 -6.43 19.87 -0.26
N GLU A 91 -6.05 20.59 -1.29
CA GLU A 91 -4.87 20.31 -2.08
C GLU A 91 -3.64 20.84 -1.35
N VAL A 92 -2.61 19.99 -1.20
CA VAL A 92 -1.40 20.30 -0.44
C VAL A 92 -0.13 20.27 -1.29
N ALA A 93 -0.22 19.67 -2.46
CA ALA A 93 0.87 19.63 -3.44
C ALA A 93 0.30 19.50 -4.86
N ASP A 94 0.95 20.17 -5.77
CA ASP A 94 0.84 20.04 -7.21
C ASP A 94 2.16 19.54 -7.81
N GLY A 95 2.17 19.31 -9.10
CA GLY A 95 3.34 18.87 -9.86
C GLY A 95 4.10 19.96 -10.57
N SER A 96 3.92 21.25 -10.21
CA SER A 96 4.63 22.34 -10.85
C SER A 96 6.13 22.32 -10.52
N GLU A 97 6.96 22.48 -11.55
CA GLU A 97 8.43 22.52 -11.51
C GLU A 97 8.94 23.78 -12.22
N GLY A 98 8.67 24.96 -11.61
CA GLY A 98 8.96 26.26 -12.18
C GLY A 98 7.81 26.81 -13.03
N GLU A 99 8.05 27.90 -13.78
CA GLU A 99 6.98 28.70 -14.42
C GLU A 99 6.23 28.00 -15.55
N ASP A 100 6.86 27.00 -16.24
CA ASP A 100 6.30 26.40 -17.45
C ASP A 100 6.24 24.85 -17.45
N LYS A 101 6.46 24.19 -16.31
CA LYS A 101 6.48 22.73 -16.25
C LYS A 101 5.54 22.19 -15.20
N GLU A 102 4.53 21.51 -15.67
CA GLU A 102 3.58 20.77 -14.82
C GLU A 102 3.66 19.28 -15.10
N TYR A 103 3.74 18.50 -14.02
CA TYR A 103 3.71 17.05 -14.06
C TYR A 103 2.63 16.52 -13.12
N PRO A 104 2.04 15.35 -13.39
CA PRO A 104 1.14 14.73 -12.44
C PRO A 104 1.85 14.34 -11.14
N CYS A 105 1.13 14.46 -10.03
CA CYS A 105 1.49 13.86 -8.76
C CYS A 105 1.01 12.40 -8.67
N TRP A 106 1.72 11.59 -7.85
CA TRP A 106 1.45 10.15 -7.74
C TRP A 106 1.67 9.65 -6.31
N ASN A 107 0.95 8.56 -5.98
CA ASN A 107 1.19 7.69 -4.82
C ASN A 107 1.66 8.41 -3.56
N PRO A 108 0.80 9.22 -2.91
CA PRO A 108 1.13 9.78 -1.60
C PRO A 108 1.28 8.66 -0.57
N VAL A 109 2.17 8.87 0.39
CA VAL A 109 2.36 8.02 1.55
C VAL A 109 2.48 8.88 2.79
N LEU A 110 1.53 8.76 3.70
CA LEU A 110 1.57 9.38 5.02
C LEU A 110 2.32 8.48 6.00
N PHE A 111 3.15 9.09 6.82
CA PHE A 111 3.81 8.41 7.92
C PHE A 111 3.97 9.33 9.12
N GLN A 112 3.52 8.87 10.30
CA GLN A 112 3.73 9.56 11.58
C GLN A 112 4.83 8.84 12.35
N PRO A 113 6.05 9.39 12.42
CA PRO A 113 7.10 8.86 13.29
C PRO A 113 6.68 8.91 14.77
N LYS A 114 7.29 8.08 15.61
CA LYS A 114 7.09 8.12 17.07
C LYS A 114 7.36 9.50 17.68
N LYS A 115 8.35 10.20 17.13
CA LYS A 115 8.68 11.60 17.43
C LYS A 115 8.93 12.31 16.12
N GLY A 116 8.52 13.59 16.01
CA GLY A 116 8.73 14.39 14.80
C GLY A 116 7.41 14.75 14.08
N PRO A 117 7.52 15.40 12.92
CA PRO A 117 6.36 15.83 12.15
C PRO A 117 5.68 14.66 11.44
N LEU A 118 4.40 14.82 11.11
CA LEU A 118 3.74 13.99 10.11
C LEU A 118 4.44 14.22 8.77
N MET A 119 4.82 13.14 8.10
CA MET A 119 5.50 13.14 6.81
C MET A 119 4.53 12.74 5.71
N LEU A 120 4.53 13.46 4.60
CA LEU A 120 3.79 13.13 3.38
C LEU A 120 4.77 13.02 2.23
N PHE A 121 5.08 11.81 1.86
CA PHE A 121 5.85 11.50 0.66
C PHE A 121 4.92 11.41 -0.55
N TYR A 122 5.36 11.90 -1.70
CA TYR A 122 4.64 11.74 -2.96
C TYR A 122 5.63 11.74 -4.13
N LYS A 123 5.18 11.49 -5.33
CA LYS A 123 6.02 11.49 -6.52
C LYS A 123 5.51 12.54 -7.48
N VAL A 124 6.43 13.15 -8.22
CA VAL A 124 6.16 14.08 -9.32
C VAL A 124 6.88 13.55 -10.55
N GLY A 125 6.27 13.63 -11.69
CA GLY A 125 6.90 13.23 -12.94
C GLY A 125 5.92 12.68 -13.97
N PRO A 126 6.33 12.58 -15.25
CA PRO A 126 5.43 12.27 -16.34
C PRO A 126 4.88 10.83 -16.31
N THR A 127 5.65 9.89 -15.72
CA THR A 127 5.27 8.47 -15.64
C THR A 127 5.97 7.80 -14.46
N PRO A 128 5.49 6.64 -13.96
CA PRO A 128 6.14 5.89 -12.90
C PRO A 128 7.59 5.45 -13.19
N SER A 129 7.98 5.40 -14.45
CA SER A 129 9.36 5.12 -14.85
C SER A 129 10.27 6.36 -14.93
N ARG A 130 9.71 7.56 -14.78
CA ARG A 130 10.41 8.86 -14.89
C ARG A 130 9.95 9.88 -13.85
N TRP A 131 9.52 9.43 -12.70
CA TRP A 131 9.15 10.27 -11.57
C TRP A 131 10.28 10.36 -10.53
N TRP A 132 10.15 11.28 -9.59
CA TRP A 132 11.04 11.48 -8.44
C TRP A 132 10.25 11.68 -7.17
N GLY A 133 10.90 11.42 -6.03
CA GLY A 133 10.32 11.55 -4.71
C GLY A 133 10.33 12.99 -4.19
N MET A 134 9.23 13.36 -3.58
CA MET A 134 9.01 14.62 -2.90
C MET A 134 8.57 14.39 -1.46
N LEU A 135 8.83 15.32 -0.57
CA LEU A 135 8.42 15.28 0.83
C LEU A 135 7.83 16.62 1.27
N LEU A 136 6.72 16.55 1.99
CA LEU A 136 6.13 17.60 2.81
C LEU A 136 6.06 17.15 4.26
N THR A 137 6.06 18.08 5.21
CA THR A 137 5.87 17.78 6.63
C THR A 137 4.82 18.69 7.25
N SER A 138 4.10 18.16 8.25
CA SER A 138 3.12 18.88 9.06
C SER A 138 3.41 18.72 10.54
N ARG A 139 3.31 19.80 11.31
CA ARG A 139 3.50 19.79 12.78
C ARG A 139 2.20 19.93 13.55
N ASP A 140 1.07 20.08 12.86
CA ASP A 140 -0.26 20.36 13.42
C ASP A 140 -1.31 19.29 13.06
N GLY A 141 -0.84 18.06 12.77
CA GLY A 141 -1.71 16.93 12.44
C GLY A 141 -2.36 17.06 11.06
N GLY A 142 -1.65 17.61 10.08
CA GLY A 142 -2.10 17.70 8.70
C GLY A 142 -3.01 18.89 8.40
N LYS A 143 -3.09 19.90 9.30
CA LYS A 143 -3.84 21.16 9.02
C LYS A 143 -3.09 22.04 8.05
N SER A 144 -1.79 22.22 8.30
CA SER A 144 -0.89 22.97 7.43
C SER A 144 0.34 22.13 7.08
N TRP A 145 0.96 22.47 5.96
CA TRP A 145 2.09 21.73 5.40
C TRP A 145 3.24 22.69 5.09
N GLY A 146 4.46 22.26 5.39
CA GLY A 146 5.67 23.00 5.12
C GLY A 146 6.05 23.02 3.64
N HIS A 147 7.20 23.62 3.35
CA HIS A 147 7.71 23.64 1.99
C HIS A 147 8.03 22.22 1.47
N ARG A 148 7.66 21.99 0.23
CA ARG A 148 8.01 20.77 -0.49
C ARG A 148 9.50 20.76 -0.84
N HIS A 149 10.11 19.58 -0.76
CA HIS A 149 11.48 19.38 -1.23
C HIS A 149 11.63 18.04 -1.93
N LYS A 150 12.51 18.00 -2.91
CA LYS A 150 12.91 16.81 -3.66
C LYS A 150 13.87 15.97 -2.81
N LEU A 151 13.71 14.65 -2.80
CA LEU A 151 14.52 13.76 -1.95
C LEU A 151 15.97 13.62 -2.40
N GLY A 152 16.29 13.92 -3.66
CA GLY A 152 17.63 13.81 -4.21
C GLY A 152 17.84 12.59 -5.09
N LYS A 153 19.10 12.14 -5.20
CA LYS A 153 19.50 11.02 -6.06
C LYS A 153 20.47 10.09 -5.36
N ASP A 154 20.51 8.86 -5.82
CA ASP A 154 21.45 7.81 -5.45
C ASP A 154 22.05 7.19 -6.71
N ASP A 155 23.31 6.79 -6.68
CA ASP A 155 24.03 6.27 -7.85
C ASP A 155 23.49 4.92 -8.35
N LYS A 156 22.88 4.13 -7.48
CA LYS A 156 22.36 2.78 -7.80
C LYS A 156 20.97 2.81 -8.44
N ILE A 157 20.09 3.67 -7.92
CA ILE A 157 18.66 3.68 -8.28
C ILE A 157 18.22 4.92 -9.07
N GLY A 158 19.05 5.97 -9.17
CA GLY A 158 18.69 7.25 -9.74
C GLY A 158 17.95 8.15 -8.75
N ASP A 159 16.84 8.76 -9.15
CA ASP A 159 16.07 9.61 -8.23
C ASP A 159 15.55 8.80 -7.02
N LEU A 160 15.75 9.35 -5.80
CA LEU A 160 15.18 8.83 -4.57
C LEU A 160 13.64 8.99 -4.60
N MET A 161 12.94 7.96 -4.11
CA MET A 161 11.48 7.90 -4.14
C MET A 161 10.85 8.09 -2.75
N GLY A 162 11.61 7.80 -1.67
CA GLY A 162 10.99 7.54 -0.40
C GLY A 162 10.09 6.28 -0.46
N PRO A 163 9.11 6.15 0.41
CA PRO A 163 8.19 5.02 0.35
C PRO A 163 7.31 5.11 -0.90
N VAL A 164 7.14 4.01 -1.63
CA VAL A 164 6.28 3.94 -2.82
C VAL A 164 5.01 3.17 -2.48
N LYS A 165 3.89 3.89 -2.38
CA LYS A 165 2.52 3.40 -2.12
C LYS A 165 2.30 2.95 -0.67
N ASN A 166 3.21 2.17 -0.06
CA ASN A 166 3.01 1.61 1.27
C ASN A 166 3.85 2.31 2.33
N LYS A 167 3.32 2.33 3.55
CA LYS A 167 3.90 3.06 4.68
C LYS A 167 5.27 2.54 5.10
N PRO A 168 6.16 3.40 5.55
CA PRO A 168 7.38 3.03 6.26
C PRO A 168 7.11 2.31 7.59
N ILE A 169 8.16 1.69 8.12
CA ILE A 169 8.24 1.31 9.53
C ILE A 169 9.35 2.13 10.21
N GLN A 170 9.25 2.30 11.52
CA GLN A 170 10.33 2.88 12.32
C GLN A 170 10.98 1.81 13.18
N LEU A 171 12.27 1.59 12.94
CA LEU A 171 13.08 0.62 13.68
C LEU A 171 13.36 1.10 15.12
N ALA A 172 13.91 0.22 15.95
CA ALA A 172 14.19 0.51 17.36
C ALA A 172 15.24 1.64 17.55
N ASP A 173 16.19 1.74 16.63
CA ASP A 173 17.23 2.79 16.59
C ASP A 173 16.72 4.15 16.07
N GLY A 174 15.43 4.24 15.73
CA GLY A 174 14.80 5.44 15.17
C GLY A 174 14.83 5.53 13.65
N THR A 175 15.54 4.65 12.96
CA THR A 175 15.59 4.61 11.49
C THR A 175 14.19 4.44 10.91
N ILE A 176 13.82 5.30 9.98
CA ILE A 176 12.61 5.17 9.16
C ILE A 176 13.00 4.38 7.92
N LEU A 177 12.52 3.14 7.82
CA LEU A 177 12.77 2.25 6.69
C LEU A 177 11.58 2.33 5.72
N CYS A 178 11.82 2.95 4.58
CA CYS A 178 10.83 3.19 3.53
C CYS A 178 10.82 2.04 2.53
N PRO A 179 9.71 1.31 2.39
CA PRO A 179 9.55 0.31 1.34
C PRO A 179 9.36 1.04 0.00
N SER A 180 10.27 0.82 -0.93
CA SER A 180 10.38 1.56 -2.18
C SER A 180 10.48 0.66 -3.41
N SER A 181 10.34 1.23 -4.59
CA SER A 181 10.49 0.51 -5.84
C SER A 181 10.74 1.45 -7.02
N THR A 182 11.43 0.93 -8.05
CA THR A 182 11.62 1.60 -9.35
C THR A 182 11.00 0.82 -10.48
N GLU A 183 10.61 1.53 -11.57
CA GLU A 183 9.99 0.92 -12.76
C GLU A 183 10.79 1.15 -14.06
N HIS A 184 11.92 1.87 -14.00
CA HIS A 184 12.67 2.29 -15.21
C HIS A 184 13.58 1.22 -15.82
N LYS A 185 14.00 0.21 -15.04
CA LYS A 185 14.84 -0.93 -15.51
C LYS A 185 14.20 -2.27 -15.14
N GLY A 186 12.90 -2.42 -15.38
CA GLY A 186 12.06 -3.47 -14.83
C GLY A 186 11.54 -3.07 -13.44
N TRP A 187 10.55 -3.80 -12.94
CA TRP A 187 9.98 -3.56 -11.64
C TRP A 187 10.86 -4.14 -10.54
N ARG A 188 11.48 -3.27 -9.74
CA ARG A 188 12.46 -3.66 -8.72
C ARG A 188 12.12 -3.05 -7.38
N VAL A 189 12.09 -3.88 -6.36
CA VAL A 189 11.93 -3.50 -4.96
C VAL A 189 13.27 -3.13 -4.35
N HIS A 190 13.31 -2.05 -3.60
CA HIS A 190 14.43 -1.63 -2.77
C HIS A 190 13.90 -0.93 -1.51
N PHE A 191 14.79 -0.52 -0.62
CA PHE A 191 14.43 0.28 0.55
C PHE A 191 15.29 1.54 0.59
N GLU A 192 14.70 2.58 1.13
CA GLU A 192 15.36 3.85 1.40
C GLU A 192 15.23 4.15 2.90
N ALA A 193 16.34 4.30 3.60
CA ALA A 193 16.38 4.51 5.04
C ALA A 193 16.88 5.91 5.38
N THR A 194 16.23 6.55 6.36
CA THR A 194 16.61 7.87 6.89
C THR A 194 16.50 7.90 8.41
N GLN A 195 17.40 8.66 9.07
CA GLN A 195 17.36 8.90 10.52
C GLN A 195 17.07 10.36 10.88
N ASP A 196 17.00 11.23 9.88
CA ASP A 196 16.89 12.68 10.00
C ASP A 196 15.66 13.26 9.28
N PHE A 197 14.59 12.46 9.19
CA PHE A 197 13.31 12.82 8.56
C PHE A 197 13.45 13.19 7.07
N GLY A 198 14.30 12.46 6.34
CA GLY A 198 14.42 12.57 4.90
C GLY A 198 15.42 13.59 4.39
N LYS A 199 16.35 14.07 5.22
CA LYS A 199 17.45 14.93 4.79
C LYS A 199 18.59 14.13 4.17
N THR A 200 18.91 12.97 4.76
CA THR A 200 19.91 12.02 4.22
C THR A 200 19.31 10.62 4.08
N TRP A 201 19.82 9.86 3.13
CA TRP A 201 19.27 8.59 2.73
C TRP A 201 20.34 7.51 2.54
N LYS A 202 19.97 6.28 2.87
CA LYS A 202 20.73 5.08 2.55
C LYS A 202 19.86 4.12 1.76
N VAL A 203 20.32 3.68 0.59
CA VAL A 203 19.61 2.73 -0.28
C VAL A 203 20.06 1.30 0.03
N ILE A 204 19.10 0.37 0.15
CA ILE A 204 19.28 -1.07 0.37
C ILE A 204 18.57 -1.80 -0.77
N GLY A 205 19.29 -2.65 -1.47
CA GLY A 205 18.79 -3.37 -2.64
C GLY A 205 19.29 -2.80 -3.97
N PRO A 206 18.64 -3.09 -5.10
CA PRO A 206 17.39 -3.84 -5.30
C PRO A 206 17.43 -5.30 -4.83
N ILE A 207 16.27 -5.83 -4.36
CA ILE A 207 16.16 -7.19 -3.82
C ILE A 207 15.59 -8.21 -4.83
N ASN A 208 15.22 -7.78 -6.01
CA ASN A 208 14.83 -8.63 -7.15
C ASN A 208 15.41 -8.09 -8.44
N ASP A 209 15.53 -8.96 -9.44
CA ASP A 209 16.13 -8.65 -10.74
C ASP A 209 15.17 -7.96 -11.73
N GLY A 210 13.86 -7.97 -11.43
CA GLY A 210 12.81 -7.44 -12.30
C GLY A 210 12.50 -8.32 -13.52
N LYS A 211 13.09 -9.53 -13.61
CA LYS A 211 12.91 -10.49 -14.72
C LYS A 211 12.07 -11.70 -14.28
N GLU A 212 12.54 -12.45 -13.28
CA GLU A 212 11.80 -13.59 -12.72
C GLU A 212 10.50 -13.09 -12.08
N PHE A 213 10.60 -12.07 -11.23
CA PHE A 213 9.46 -11.34 -10.68
C PHE A 213 9.61 -9.84 -10.96
N GLY A 214 8.72 -9.30 -11.77
CA GLY A 214 8.50 -7.86 -11.84
C GLY A 214 7.65 -7.42 -10.64
N ALA A 215 8.28 -7.01 -9.54
CA ALA A 215 7.61 -6.68 -8.28
C ALA A 215 7.89 -5.25 -7.84
N ILE A 216 6.85 -4.60 -7.26
CA ILE A 216 6.88 -3.22 -6.75
C ILE A 216 5.99 -3.07 -5.51
N GLN A 217 6.06 -1.89 -4.88
CA GLN A 217 5.15 -1.45 -3.83
C GLN A 217 5.15 -2.42 -2.63
N PRO A 218 6.32 -2.68 -2.01
CA PRO A 218 6.41 -3.60 -0.87
C PRO A 218 5.69 -3.05 0.36
N SER A 219 5.04 -3.93 1.13
CA SER A 219 4.63 -3.70 2.52
C SER A 219 5.54 -4.47 3.45
N ILE A 220 6.01 -3.87 4.53
CA ILE A 220 6.91 -4.52 5.50
C ILE A 220 6.09 -5.09 6.64
N LEU A 221 6.31 -6.38 6.93
CA LEU A 221 5.82 -7.11 8.10
C LEU A 221 6.99 -7.40 9.04
N THR A 222 6.72 -7.41 10.34
CA THR A 222 7.71 -7.69 11.39
C THR A 222 7.21 -8.83 12.28
N TYR A 223 8.14 -9.61 12.85
CA TYR A 223 7.84 -10.77 13.66
C TYR A 223 8.55 -10.68 15.02
N ALA A 224 8.01 -11.34 16.02
CA ALA A 224 8.56 -11.32 17.39
C ALA A 224 9.98 -11.89 17.48
N ASP A 225 10.34 -12.78 16.55
CA ASP A 225 11.70 -13.36 16.43
C ASP A 225 12.72 -12.42 15.76
N GLY A 226 12.31 -11.20 15.37
CA GLY A 226 13.13 -10.20 14.69
C GLY A 226 13.17 -10.36 13.17
N ARG A 227 12.57 -11.39 12.61
CA ARG A 227 12.40 -11.58 11.16
C ARG A 227 11.53 -10.45 10.58
N MET A 228 11.85 -10.05 9.37
CA MET A 228 11.04 -9.14 8.57
C MET A 228 10.63 -9.84 7.28
N GLN A 229 9.48 -9.47 6.74
CA GLN A 229 8.99 -9.96 5.46
C GLN A 229 8.41 -8.80 4.64
N VAL A 230 8.56 -8.85 3.33
CA VAL A 230 7.83 -7.95 2.43
C VAL A 230 6.83 -8.71 1.59
N MET A 231 5.66 -8.08 1.43
CA MET A 231 4.59 -8.52 0.53
C MET A 231 4.47 -7.51 -0.61
N CYS A 232 4.64 -7.94 -1.85
CA CYS A 232 4.74 -7.04 -3.00
C CYS A 232 3.69 -7.34 -4.07
N ARG A 233 3.19 -6.28 -4.72
CA ARG A 233 2.48 -6.39 -5.98
C ARG A 233 3.40 -6.93 -7.06
N SER A 234 2.92 -7.84 -7.92
CA SER A 234 3.72 -8.36 -9.04
C SER A 234 2.96 -8.43 -10.36
N GLN A 235 3.72 -8.57 -11.44
CA GLN A 235 3.21 -8.84 -12.78
C GLN A 235 2.79 -10.30 -12.97
N GLN A 236 3.27 -11.21 -12.11
CA GLN A 236 3.14 -12.67 -12.23
C GLN A 236 1.83 -13.22 -11.65
N ARG A 237 0.80 -12.38 -11.45
CA ARG A 237 -0.54 -12.74 -10.96
C ARG A 237 -0.60 -13.29 -9.54
N VAL A 238 0.46 -13.10 -8.76
CA VAL A 238 0.57 -13.47 -7.35
C VAL A 238 1.11 -12.31 -6.54
N VAL A 239 0.84 -12.27 -5.24
CA VAL A 239 1.62 -11.45 -4.30
C VAL A 239 2.97 -12.13 -4.14
N THR A 240 4.06 -11.39 -4.34
CA THR A 240 5.41 -11.91 -4.11
C THR A 240 5.93 -11.51 -2.75
N GLN A 241 6.92 -12.23 -2.24
CA GLN A 241 7.48 -12.05 -0.91
C GLN A 241 8.99 -12.26 -0.88
N SER A 242 9.65 -11.65 0.11
CA SER A 242 11.04 -11.86 0.47
C SER A 242 11.20 -11.64 1.97
N GLU A 243 12.18 -12.29 2.60
CA GLU A 243 12.41 -12.25 4.05
C GLU A 243 13.80 -11.70 4.37
N SER A 244 13.93 -11.09 5.54
CA SER A 244 15.19 -10.62 6.13
C SER A 244 15.29 -11.07 7.58
N ASN A 245 16.48 -11.53 7.99
CA ASN A 245 16.81 -11.96 9.35
C ASN A 245 17.86 -11.06 10.02
N ASP A 246 18.19 -9.92 9.42
CA ASP A 246 19.26 -9.01 9.87
C ASP A 246 18.79 -7.55 10.00
N GLY A 247 17.50 -7.37 10.28
CA GLY A 247 16.89 -6.03 10.43
C GLY A 247 16.73 -5.28 9.11
N GLY A 248 16.53 -5.98 7.99
CA GLY A 248 16.28 -5.39 6.68
C GLY A 248 17.54 -4.99 5.90
N LYS A 249 18.72 -5.43 6.33
CA LYS A 249 19.99 -5.13 5.65
C LYS A 249 20.17 -6.00 4.40
N THR A 250 19.84 -7.29 4.51
CA THR A 250 19.82 -8.24 3.39
C THR A 250 18.48 -8.97 3.32
N TRP A 251 18.14 -9.44 2.12
CA TRP A 251 16.84 -10.05 1.82
C TRP A 251 17.01 -11.32 1.01
N SER A 252 16.19 -12.30 1.28
CA SER A 252 16.16 -13.56 0.54
C SER A 252 15.74 -13.34 -0.92
N LYS A 253 16.00 -14.35 -1.76
CA LYS A 253 15.44 -14.38 -3.12
C LYS A 253 13.92 -14.22 -3.06
N MET A 254 13.36 -13.35 -3.93
CA MET A 254 11.93 -13.15 -4.03
C MET A 254 11.22 -14.41 -4.51
N THR A 255 10.09 -14.75 -3.90
CA THR A 255 9.28 -15.92 -4.21
C THR A 255 7.81 -15.55 -4.34
N ALA A 256 7.01 -16.44 -4.93
CA ALA A 256 5.55 -16.32 -4.93
C ALA A 256 4.98 -16.67 -3.55
N SER A 257 3.99 -15.92 -3.08
CA SER A 257 3.11 -16.37 -1.99
C SER A 257 1.93 -17.19 -2.55
N ILE A 258 1.07 -17.69 -1.67
CA ILE A 258 -0.17 -18.38 -2.07
C ILE A 258 -1.29 -17.42 -2.51
N LEU A 259 -1.12 -16.11 -2.31
CA LEU A 259 -2.14 -15.11 -2.57
C LEU A 259 -2.15 -14.67 -4.04
N PRO A 260 -3.29 -14.74 -4.73
CA PRO A 260 -3.40 -14.21 -6.10
C PRO A 260 -3.30 -12.68 -6.09
N ASN A 261 -2.88 -12.10 -7.20
CA ASN A 261 -2.86 -10.66 -7.43
C ASN A 261 -3.10 -10.32 -8.90
N PRO A 262 -4.06 -9.45 -9.23
CA PRO A 262 -4.34 -9.07 -10.61
C PRO A 262 -3.41 -7.96 -11.13
N ASN A 263 -2.20 -7.85 -10.60
CA ASN A 263 -1.32 -6.71 -10.79
C ASN A 263 -1.95 -5.43 -10.20
N ALA A 264 -2.36 -5.50 -8.95
CA ALA A 264 -2.92 -4.39 -8.17
C ALA A 264 -2.12 -4.13 -6.90
N GLY A 265 -2.06 -2.87 -6.47
CA GLY A 265 -1.41 -2.49 -5.21
C GLY A 265 -2.08 -3.20 -4.02
N THR A 266 -1.28 -3.68 -3.09
CA THR A 266 -1.68 -4.26 -1.80
C THR A 266 -1.14 -3.40 -0.66
N ASP A 267 -1.64 -3.56 0.55
CA ASP A 267 -0.95 -3.11 1.76
C ASP A 267 -1.11 -4.13 2.87
N ALA A 268 -0.09 -4.25 3.72
CA ALA A 268 -0.07 -5.19 4.81
C ALA A 268 0.52 -4.57 6.08
N LEU A 269 0.21 -5.16 7.23
CA LEU A 269 0.78 -4.77 8.52
C LEU A 269 0.83 -5.96 9.49
N THR A 270 1.71 -5.86 10.48
CA THR A 270 1.69 -6.73 11.65
C THR A 270 0.76 -6.11 12.68
N LEU A 271 -0.26 -6.87 13.09
CA LEU A 271 -1.18 -6.48 14.16
C LEU A 271 -0.48 -6.49 15.52
N LYS A 272 -1.04 -5.77 16.50
CA LYS A 272 -0.51 -5.71 17.87
C LYS A 272 -0.47 -7.07 18.57
N ASP A 273 -1.30 -8.01 18.14
CA ASP A 273 -1.34 -9.40 18.63
C ASP A 273 -0.36 -10.34 17.92
N GLY A 274 0.45 -9.82 16.99
CA GLY A 274 1.47 -10.55 16.24
C GLY A 274 0.98 -11.20 14.94
N ARG A 275 -0.33 -11.25 14.69
CA ARG A 275 -0.86 -11.73 13.39
C ARG A 275 -0.49 -10.77 12.27
N GLN A 276 -0.31 -11.32 11.09
CA GLN A 276 -0.12 -10.55 9.86
C GLN A 276 -1.46 -10.32 9.19
N LEU A 277 -1.70 -9.11 8.67
CA LEU A 277 -2.89 -8.75 7.93
C LEU A 277 -2.50 -8.15 6.58
N ILE A 278 -3.15 -8.59 5.50
CA ILE A 278 -3.00 -8.01 4.17
C ILE A 278 -4.37 -7.62 3.60
N VAL A 279 -4.43 -6.46 2.95
CA VAL A 279 -5.57 -6.02 2.15
C VAL A 279 -5.17 -6.06 0.69
N TYR A 280 -5.91 -6.78 -0.13
CA TYR A 280 -5.53 -7.10 -1.51
C TYR A 280 -6.72 -7.46 -2.39
N ASN A 281 -6.52 -7.51 -3.68
CA ASN A 281 -7.51 -8.03 -4.61
C ASN A 281 -7.30 -9.55 -4.78
N HIS A 282 -8.18 -10.37 -4.20
CA HIS A 282 -8.13 -11.84 -4.30
C HIS A 282 -8.67 -12.30 -5.66
N THR A 283 -8.03 -11.84 -6.72
CA THR A 283 -8.37 -12.18 -8.11
C THR A 283 -7.10 -12.31 -8.94
N THR A 284 -7.28 -12.75 -10.16
CA THR A 284 -6.31 -12.58 -11.24
C THR A 284 -6.93 -11.77 -12.37
N ARG A 285 -6.16 -11.41 -13.39
CA ARG A 285 -6.72 -10.83 -14.61
C ARG A 285 -7.47 -11.90 -15.41
N GLY A 286 -8.68 -11.59 -15.86
CA GLY A 286 -9.51 -12.48 -16.64
C GLY A 286 -10.79 -11.79 -17.11
N LEU A 287 -11.59 -12.51 -17.92
CA LEU A 287 -12.86 -12.00 -18.46
C LEU A 287 -14.05 -12.30 -17.55
N ARG A 288 -13.94 -13.32 -16.68
CA ARG A 288 -15.05 -13.74 -15.79
C ARG A 288 -15.00 -12.97 -14.49
N PHE A 289 -16.15 -12.45 -14.06
CA PHE A 289 -16.33 -11.82 -12.75
C PHE A 289 -16.32 -12.88 -11.62
N PRO A 290 -15.60 -12.61 -10.47
CA PRO A 290 -14.74 -11.46 -10.22
C PRO A 290 -13.36 -11.58 -10.89
N SER A 291 -12.82 -10.45 -11.38
CA SER A 291 -11.50 -10.39 -11.99
C SER A 291 -10.91 -8.98 -11.88
N GLY A 292 -9.60 -8.86 -12.02
CA GLY A 292 -8.94 -7.56 -11.92
C GLY A 292 -9.16 -6.93 -10.54
N ARG A 293 -9.62 -5.68 -10.48
CA ARG A 293 -9.76 -4.88 -9.26
C ARG A 293 -11.20 -4.73 -8.76
N ASN A 294 -12.08 -5.65 -9.15
CA ASN A 294 -13.51 -5.58 -8.82
C ASN A 294 -13.91 -6.38 -7.56
N MET A 295 -12.90 -6.86 -6.81
CA MET A 295 -13.07 -7.50 -5.51
C MET A 295 -11.90 -7.13 -4.60
N LEU A 296 -12.19 -6.69 -3.37
CA LEU A 296 -11.18 -6.32 -2.37
C LEU A 296 -11.38 -7.17 -1.11
N ASN A 297 -10.30 -7.77 -0.63
CA ASN A 297 -10.33 -8.74 0.46
C ASN A 297 -9.32 -8.40 1.56
N VAL A 298 -9.57 -8.96 2.74
CA VAL A 298 -8.62 -9.01 3.86
C VAL A 298 -8.26 -10.47 4.11
N ALA A 299 -6.97 -10.73 4.25
CA ALA A 299 -6.48 -12.02 4.74
C ALA A 299 -5.59 -11.82 5.95
N ILE A 300 -5.53 -12.86 6.81
CA ILE A 300 -4.65 -12.92 7.98
C ILE A 300 -3.73 -14.14 7.90
N SER A 301 -2.61 -14.06 8.59
CA SER A 301 -1.66 -15.16 8.75
C SER A 301 -0.95 -15.06 10.11
N ASN A 302 -0.62 -16.19 10.72
CA ASN A 302 0.20 -16.24 11.94
C ASN A 302 1.70 -16.34 11.62
N ASP A 303 2.05 -16.79 10.42
CA ASP A 303 3.43 -17.13 10.04
C ASP A 303 3.92 -16.39 8.79
N GLY A 304 3.04 -15.62 8.12
CA GLY A 304 3.32 -14.93 6.86
C GLY A 304 3.39 -15.84 5.62
N LYS A 305 3.12 -17.14 5.77
CA LYS A 305 3.14 -18.14 4.70
C LYS A 305 1.74 -18.68 4.42
N ASN A 306 1.05 -19.09 5.48
CA ASN A 306 -0.31 -19.62 5.46
C ASN A 306 -1.31 -18.48 5.63
N TRP A 307 -1.83 -17.96 4.52
CA TRP A 307 -2.78 -16.86 4.50
C TRP A 307 -4.22 -17.35 4.37
N LYS A 308 -5.10 -16.89 5.26
CA LYS A 308 -6.53 -17.17 5.24
C LYS A 308 -7.31 -15.90 4.86
N PRO A 309 -8.05 -15.87 3.74
CA PRO A 309 -9.04 -14.82 3.48
C PRO A 309 -10.12 -14.83 4.55
N VAL A 310 -10.34 -13.70 5.22
CA VAL A 310 -11.28 -13.60 6.36
C VAL A 310 -12.39 -12.59 6.15
N LEU A 311 -12.24 -11.70 5.14
CA LEU A 311 -13.25 -10.68 4.86
C LEU A 311 -13.25 -10.31 3.37
N THR A 312 -14.43 -10.11 2.79
CA THR A 312 -14.61 -9.47 1.48
C THR A 312 -15.19 -8.08 1.70
N LEU A 313 -14.41 -7.04 1.46
CA LEU A 313 -14.83 -5.65 1.62
C LEU A 313 -15.69 -5.17 0.44
N GLU A 314 -15.30 -5.56 -0.78
CA GLU A 314 -16.00 -5.17 -2.01
C GLU A 314 -16.06 -6.36 -2.99
N ARG A 315 -17.20 -6.49 -3.70
CA ARG A 315 -17.37 -7.47 -4.78
C ARG A 315 -18.46 -6.99 -5.73
N ALA A 316 -18.10 -6.03 -6.61
CA ALA A 316 -19.03 -5.46 -7.59
C ALA A 316 -18.28 -5.01 -8.84
N LYS A 317 -19.00 -4.74 -9.94
CA LYS A 317 -18.39 -4.13 -11.13
C LYS A 317 -17.75 -2.78 -10.76
N GLY A 318 -16.55 -2.53 -11.25
CA GLY A 318 -15.79 -1.32 -10.97
C GLY A 318 -14.39 -1.60 -10.43
N GLU A 319 -13.74 -0.57 -9.90
CA GLU A 319 -12.39 -0.66 -9.33
C GLU A 319 -12.43 -0.34 -7.82
N TYR A 320 -11.97 -1.31 -7.01
CA TYR A 320 -11.75 -1.22 -5.57
C TYR A 320 -10.33 -1.68 -5.31
N SER A 321 -9.41 -0.74 -5.12
CA SER A 321 -7.99 -1.07 -5.19
C SER A 321 -7.11 -0.10 -4.41
N TYR A 322 -5.81 -0.37 -4.38
CA TYR A 322 -4.80 0.46 -3.73
C TYR A 322 -5.15 0.75 -2.27
N PRO A 323 -5.40 -0.30 -1.47
CA PRO A 323 -5.67 -0.12 -0.04
C PRO A 323 -4.45 0.44 0.68
N ALA A 324 -4.69 1.21 1.72
CA ALA A 324 -3.73 1.51 2.77
C ALA A 324 -4.32 1.07 4.10
N VAL A 325 -3.53 0.46 4.98
CA VAL A 325 -4.01 -0.11 6.24
C VAL A 325 -3.10 0.27 7.41
N ILE A 326 -3.70 0.68 8.52
CA ILE A 326 -3.03 0.90 9.81
C ILE A 326 -3.82 0.26 10.94
N GLN A 327 -3.18 -0.01 12.07
CA GLN A 327 -3.85 -0.27 13.33
C GLN A 327 -3.62 0.93 14.26
N SER A 328 -4.70 1.58 14.65
CA SER A 328 -4.70 2.76 15.52
C SER A 328 -4.40 2.41 16.99
N LYS A 329 -4.21 3.44 17.82
CA LYS A 329 -3.91 3.28 19.24
C LYS A 329 -5.03 2.57 20.00
N ASP A 330 -6.29 2.79 19.60
CA ASP A 330 -7.48 2.13 20.17
C ASP A 330 -7.65 0.65 19.76
N GLY A 331 -6.70 0.12 18.96
CA GLY A 331 -6.67 -1.27 18.53
C GLY A 331 -7.43 -1.55 17.25
N LYS A 332 -8.24 -0.63 16.75
CA LYS A 332 -8.98 -0.82 15.49
C LYS A 332 -8.06 -0.79 14.28
N VAL A 333 -8.46 -1.50 13.25
CA VAL A 333 -7.78 -1.47 11.95
C VAL A 333 -8.54 -0.54 11.02
N HIS A 334 -7.84 0.44 10.48
CA HIS A 334 -8.37 1.41 9.52
C HIS A 334 -7.80 1.12 8.14
N ILE A 335 -8.69 1.02 7.16
CA ILE A 335 -8.35 0.75 5.76
C ILE A 335 -8.93 1.87 4.92
N THR A 336 -8.11 2.53 4.11
CA THR A 336 -8.60 3.39 3.03
C THR A 336 -8.29 2.75 1.67
N TYR A 337 -9.15 2.94 0.69
CA TYR A 337 -8.94 2.42 -0.66
C TYR A 337 -9.67 3.24 -1.72
N THR A 338 -9.17 3.16 -2.93
CA THR A 338 -9.81 3.74 -4.10
C THR A 338 -11.17 3.07 -4.34
N TYR A 339 -12.22 3.87 -4.39
CA TYR A 339 -13.59 3.46 -4.68
C TYR A 339 -14.02 4.02 -6.04
N LEU A 340 -14.16 3.13 -7.04
CA LEU A 340 -14.57 3.44 -8.42
C LEU A 340 -13.70 4.50 -9.13
N ARG A 341 -12.51 4.79 -8.63
CA ARG A 341 -11.66 5.94 -9.02
C ARG A 341 -12.32 7.31 -8.85
N GLN A 342 -13.42 7.38 -8.13
CA GLN A 342 -14.21 8.61 -7.93
C GLN A 342 -14.22 9.09 -6.48
N SER A 343 -13.97 8.20 -5.52
CA SER A 343 -13.87 8.52 -4.11
C SER A 343 -12.85 7.63 -3.41
N VAL A 344 -12.56 7.95 -2.17
CA VAL A 344 -11.81 7.12 -1.23
C VAL A 344 -12.78 6.58 -0.18
N LYS A 345 -12.78 5.26 0.03
CA LYS A 345 -13.59 4.64 1.08
C LYS A 345 -12.73 4.31 2.29
N HIS A 346 -13.26 4.58 3.47
CA HIS A 346 -12.65 4.30 4.77
C HIS A 346 -13.46 3.20 5.44
N ALA A 347 -12.82 2.07 5.74
CA ALA A 347 -13.38 0.96 6.48
C ALA A 347 -12.67 0.80 7.82
N VAL A 348 -13.43 0.46 8.87
CA VAL A 348 -12.93 0.24 10.22
C VAL A 348 -13.24 -1.20 10.64
N LEU A 349 -12.21 -1.93 11.08
CA LEU A 349 -12.35 -3.31 11.51
C LEU A 349 -12.01 -3.48 12.99
N ASN A 350 -12.72 -4.41 13.63
CA ASN A 350 -12.30 -5.01 14.89
C ASN A 350 -11.41 -6.24 14.59
N PRO A 351 -10.09 -6.19 14.84
CA PRO A 351 -9.21 -7.31 14.53
C PRO A 351 -9.48 -8.57 15.35
N ASP A 352 -10.09 -8.47 16.55
CA ASP A 352 -10.42 -9.62 17.42
C ASP A 352 -11.49 -10.52 16.79
N GLN A 353 -12.26 -9.97 15.85
CA GLN A 353 -13.32 -10.71 15.13
C GLN A 353 -12.86 -11.25 13.77
N LEU A 354 -11.61 -11.02 13.38
CA LEU A 354 -10.99 -11.64 12.20
C LEU A 354 -10.51 -13.05 12.57
N LYS A 355 -11.21 -14.08 12.06
CA LYS A 355 -10.96 -15.49 12.39
C LYS A 355 -10.72 -16.34 11.15
#